data_1d876695794625c4e5333c8affd929ba
#
_entry.id   1d876695794625c4e5333c8affd929ba
#
_cell.length_a   1.000
_cell.length_b   1.000
_cell.length_c   1.000
_cell.angle_alpha   90.00
_cell.angle_beta   90.00
_cell.angle_gamma   90.00
#
_symmetry.space_group_name_H-M   'P 1'
#
loop_
_entity.id
_entity.type
_entity.pdbx_description
1 polymer ?
#
loop_
_entity_poly.entity_id
_entity_poly.type
_entity_poly.pdbx_seq_one_letter_code
_entity_poly.pdbx_strand_id
1 'polypeptide(L)'
;MAQPSNPAAGIPGPPARVGTGVSPPRRDDPAAALNQVLSEVIDAILDVRQALRRVPETQALHNELDQLLADLRTWALSLADQDQALGVSPLASMTSGASRTPRNPWHGAASNQEVRRIVGEHLDRLEHQLSAALAEQYGDQTRAALTEVQQGILAHRRALSDP
;
A
#
# COMPACT_ATOMS: atom_id res chain seq x y z
N MET A 1 58.03 43.08 37.24
CA MET A 1 56.61 42.70 37.39
C MET A 1 56.10 42.16 36.02
N ALA A 2 56.09 40.87 35.89
CA ALA A 2 55.64 40.24 34.66
C ALA A 2 54.28 39.52 34.90
N GLN A 3 53.28 39.83 34.17
CA GLN A 3 52.00 39.13 34.22
C GLN A 3 52.04 37.86 33.34
N PRO A 4 51.51 36.73 33.81
CA PRO A 4 51.43 35.54 32.99
C PRO A 4 50.19 35.57 32.07
N SER A 5 50.43 35.34 30.79
CA SER A 5 49.42 35.15 29.75
C SER A 5 48.62 33.87 29.99
N ASN A 6 47.30 33.99 29.98
CA ASN A 6 46.37 32.87 30.10
C ASN A 6 46.09 32.29 28.71
N PRO A 7 46.34 31.01 28.41
CA PRO A 7 45.90 30.40 27.14
C PRO A 7 44.42 30.05 27.21
N ALA A 8 43.62 30.68 26.39
CA ALA A 8 42.22 30.37 26.20
C ALA A 8 42.06 28.91 25.68
N ALA A 9 41.47 28.06 26.51
CA ALA A 9 41.09 26.72 26.14
C ALA A 9 40.00 26.77 25.07
N GLY A 10 40.31 26.27 23.88
CA GLY A 10 39.35 26.13 22.78
C GLY A 10 38.24 25.14 23.16
N ILE A 11 37.01 25.63 23.15
CA ILE A 11 35.83 24.80 23.34
C ILE A 11 35.64 23.97 22.05
N PRO A 12 35.61 22.63 22.10
CA PRO A 12 35.31 21.84 20.92
C PRO A 12 33.88 22.11 20.50
N GLY A 13 33.70 22.52 19.25
CA GLY A 13 32.40 22.73 18.62
C GLY A 13 31.59 21.43 18.59
N PRO A 14 30.25 21.51 18.60
CA PRO A 14 29.40 20.33 18.56
C PRO A 14 29.66 19.51 17.29
N PRO A 15 29.59 18.17 17.38
CA PRO A 15 29.83 17.31 16.23
C PRO A 15 28.79 17.63 15.14
N ALA A 16 29.28 17.76 13.90
CA ALA A 16 28.45 17.93 12.72
C ALA A 16 27.39 16.79 12.67
N ARG A 17 26.12 17.17 12.70
CA ARG A 17 25.02 16.24 12.47
C ARG A 17 25.21 15.66 11.08
N VAL A 18 25.57 14.38 11.03
CA VAL A 18 25.48 13.58 9.81
C VAL A 18 24.00 13.50 9.52
N GLY A 19 23.52 14.38 8.65
CA GLY A 19 22.19 14.30 8.11
C GLY A 19 22.09 13.01 7.31
N THR A 20 21.39 12.02 7.82
CA THR A 20 20.87 10.91 7.02
C THR A 20 19.88 11.54 6.05
N GLY A 21 20.39 12.01 4.94
CA GLY A 21 19.61 12.55 3.83
C GLY A 21 18.82 11.41 3.18
N VAL A 22 17.70 11.05 3.76
CA VAL A 22 16.66 10.33 3.04
C VAL A 22 16.05 11.37 2.10
N SER A 23 16.51 11.36 0.85
CA SER A 23 15.88 12.15 -0.20
C SER A 23 14.42 11.72 -0.31
N PRO A 24 13.46 12.64 -0.41
CA PRO A 24 12.08 12.27 -0.66
C PRO A 24 12.00 11.45 -1.96
N PRO A 25 11.20 10.38 -2.02
CA PRO A 25 11.08 9.58 -3.21
C PRO A 25 10.68 10.46 -4.39
N ARG A 26 11.41 10.34 -5.49
CA ARG A 26 11.06 11.01 -6.74
C ARG A 26 9.78 10.37 -7.27
N ARG A 27 8.93 11.16 -7.94
CA ARG A 27 7.67 10.67 -8.52
C ARG A 27 7.85 9.54 -9.54
N ASP A 28 9.06 9.37 -10.05
CA ASP A 28 9.46 8.38 -11.05
C ASP A 28 10.28 7.24 -10.40
N ASP A 29 10.05 6.94 -9.12
CA ASP A 29 10.72 5.86 -8.41
C ASP A 29 9.82 4.60 -8.47
N PRO A 30 10.23 3.54 -9.20
CA PRO A 30 9.49 2.30 -9.29
C PRO A 30 9.13 1.71 -7.92
N ALA A 31 10.03 1.82 -6.95
CA ALA A 31 9.78 1.34 -5.60
C ALA A 31 8.64 2.14 -4.92
N ALA A 32 8.55 3.46 -5.15
CA ALA A 32 7.45 4.26 -4.62
C ALA A 32 6.10 3.86 -5.24
N ALA A 33 6.07 3.58 -6.54
CA ALA A 33 4.86 3.13 -7.23
C ALA A 33 4.41 1.74 -6.74
N LEU A 34 5.36 0.81 -6.55
CA LEU A 34 5.06 -0.52 -6.01
C LEU A 34 4.52 -0.45 -4.57
N ASN A 35 5.16 0.36 -3.72
CA ASN A 35 4.68 0.63 -2.35
C ASN A 35 3.27 1.22 -2.34
N GLN A 36 2.93 2.07 -3.30
CA GLN A 36 1.59 2.63 -3.43
C GLN A 36 0.57 1.53 -3.73
N VAL A 37 0.87 0.63 -4.67
CA VAL A 37 0.03 -0.54 -4.97
C VAL A 37 -0.14 -1.43 -3.74
N LEU A 38 0.96 -1.76 -3.05
CA LEU A 38 0.90 -2.57 -1.84
C LEU A 38 0.00 -1.92 -0.75
N SER A 39 0.10 -0.61 -0.57
CA SER A 39 -0.75 0.12 0.37
C SER A 39 -2.24 0.03 0.00
N GLU A 40 -2.59 0.17 -1.28
CA GLU A 40 -3.97 0.02 -1.75
C GLU A 40 -4.50 -1.42 -1.59
N VAL A 41 -3.64 -2.43 -1.80
CA VAL A 41 -4.01 -3.85 -1.54
C VAL A 41 -4.30 -4.08 -0.07
N ILE A 42 -3.51 -3.50 0.85
CA ILE A 42 -3.75 -3.60 2.30
C ILE A 42 -5.06 -2.91 2.68
N ASP A 43 -5.35 -1.74 2.13
CA ASP A 43 -6.61 -1.03 2.35
C ASP A 43 -7.79 -1.85 1.82
N ALA A 44 -7.66 -2.49 0.65
CA ALA A 44 -8.65 -3.41 0.10
C ALA A 44 -8.92 -4.61 1.03
N ILE A 45 -7.89 -5.22 1.62
CA ILE A 45 -8.03 -6.29 2.61
C ILE A 45 -8.89 -5.84 3.79
N LEU A 46 -8.68 -4.64 4.30
CA LEU A 46 -9.45 -4.11 5.43
C LEU A 46 -10.91 -3.87 5.04
N ASP A 47 -11.17 -3.34 3.86
CA ASP A 47 -12.51 -3.07 3.36
C ASP A 47 -13.28 -4.37 3.08
N VAL A 48 -12.66 -5.35 2.43
CA VAL A 48 -13.30 -6.65 2.19
C VAL A 48 -13.61 -7.40 3.49
N ARG A 49 -12.73 -7.31 4.50
CA ARG A 49 -13.02 -7.86 5.84
C ARG A 49 -14.21 -7.17 6.51
N GLN A 50 -14.39 -5.87 6.29
CA GLN A 50 -15.58 -5.16 6.79
C GLN A 50 -16.83 -5.54 6.00
N ALA A 51 -16.72 -5.76 4.69
CA ALA A 51 -17.80 -6.28 3.84
C ALA A 51 -18.29 -7.65 4.31
N LEU A 52 -17.37 -8.59 4.54
CA LEU A 52 -17.69 -9.94 5.02
C LEU A 52 -18.49 -9.96 6.32
N ARG A 53 -18.26 -9.00 7.23
CA ARG A 53 -19.04 -8.90 8.47
C ARG A 53 -20.49 -8.46 8.25
N ARG A 54 -20.84 -7.97 7.06
CA ARG A 54 -22.17 -7.46 6.72
C ARG A 54 -22.97 -8.41 5.85
N VAL A 55 -22.29 -9.32 5.17
CA VAL A 55 -22.92 -10.29 4.27
C VAL A 55 -23.05 -11.63 4.98
N PRO A 56 -24.25 -12.20 5.09
CA PRO A 56 -24.45 -13.54 5.66
C PRO A 56 -23.63 -14.60 4.94
N GLU A 57 -23.05 -15.55 5.68
CA GLU A 57 -22.22 -16.64 5.16
C GLU A 57 -22.94 -17.54 4.15
N THR A 58 -24.27 -17.58 4.21
CA THR A 58 -25.10 -18.39 3.30
C THR A 58 -25.29 -17.77 1.91
N GLN A 59 -24.79 -16.57 1.69
CA GLN A 59 -24.97 -15.87 0.41
C GLN A 59 -23.76 -16.07 -0.51
N ALA A 60 -24.02 -16.14 -1.82
CA ALA A 60 -22.98 -16.26 -2.85
C ALA A 60 -21.97 -15.12 -2.77
N LEU A 61 -22.43 -13.89 -2.49
CA LEU A 61 -21.56 -12.74 -2.30
C LEU A 61 -20.53 -12.93 -1.19
N HIS A 62 -20.88 -13.64 -0.10
CA HIS A 62 -19.92 -13.92 0.96
C HIS A 62 -18.75 -14.76 0.45
N ASN A 63 -19.03 -15.82 -0.33
CA ASN A 63 -17.99 -16.67 -0.91
C ASN A 63 -17.12 -15.90 -1.90
N GLU A 64 -17.70 -15.01 -2.71
CA GLU A 64 -16.95 -14.13 -3.63
C GLU A 64 -16.00 -13.21 -2.86
N LEU A 65 -16.48 -12.61 -1.77
CA LEU A 65 -15.67 -11.73 -0.92
C LEU A 65 -14.58 -12.49 -0.17
N ASP A 66 -14.86 -13.72 0.28
CA ASP A 66 -13.87 -14.56 0.96
C ASP A 66 -12.75 -14.99 0.01
N GLN A 67 -13.10 -15.38 -1.22
CA GLN A 67 -12.12 -15.66 -2.27
C GLN A 67 -11.27 -14.43 -2.60
N LEU A 68 -11.89 -13.28 -2.80
CA LEU A 68 -11.19 -12.01 -3.02
C LEU A 68 -10.23 -11.69 -1.86
N LEU A 69 -10.65 -11.90 -0.62
CA LEU A 69 -9.81 -11.68 0.56
C LEU A 69 -8.58 -12.61 0.58
N ALA A 70 -8.75 -13.87 0.18
CA ALA A 70 -7.65 -14.84 0.10
C ALA A 70 -6.62 -14.41 -0.96
N ASP A 71 -7.11 -14.02 -2.14
CA ASP A 71 -6.25 -13.59 -3.25
C ASP A 71 -5.53 -12.27 -2.92
N LEU A 72 -6.21 -11.28 -2.33
CA LEU A 72 -5.59 -10.02 -1.88
C LEU A 72 -4.45 -10.26 -0.89
N ARG A 73 -4.59 -11.22 0.03
CA ARG A 73 -3.51 -11.58 0.98
C ARG A 73 -2.32 -12.20 0.27
N THR A 74 -2.56 -13.08 -0.68
CA THR A 74 -1.51 -13.71 -1.48
C THR A 74 -0.75 -12.66 -2.30
N TRP A 75 -1.47 -11.75 -2.94
CA TRP A 75 -0.86 -10.64 -3.70
C TRP A 75 -0.09 -9.67 -2.82
N ALA A 76 -0.60 -9.34 -1.63
CA ALA A 76 0.12 -8.48 -0.68
C ALA A 76 1.49 -9.07 -0.30
N LEU A 77 1.57 -10.38 -0.07
CA LEU A 77 2.84 -11.07 0.22
C LEU A 77 3.78 -11.03 -0.98
N SER A 78 3.27 -11.37 -2.18
CA SER A 78 4.06 -11.33 -3.41
C SER A 78 4.62 -9.94 -3.70
N LEU A 79 3.81 -8.88 -3.55
CA LEU A 79 4.25 -7.49 -3.75
C LEU A 79 5.25 -7.05 -2.68
N ALA A 80 5.09 -7.48 -1.42
CA ALA A 80 6.04 -7.19 -0.36
C ALA A 80 7.42 -7.82 -0.61
N ASP A 81 7.46 -9.04 -1.17
CA ASP A 81 8.70 -9.69 -1.59
C ASP A 81 9.40 -8.91 -2.73
N GLN A 82 8.63 -8.35 -3.67
CA GLN A 82 9.16 -7.50 -4.73
C GLN A 82 9.71 -6.16 -4.18
N ASP A 83 9.04 -5.56 -3.20
CA ASP A 83 9.52 -4.35 -2.52
C ASP A 83 10.89 -4.59 -1.84
N GLN A 84 11.03 -5.74 -1.15
CA GLN A 84 12.31 -6.12 -0.54
C GLN A 84 13.41 -6.30 -1.59
N ALA A 85 13.09 -6.90 -2.73
CA ALA A 85 14.03 -7.08 -3.84
C ALA A 85 14.51 -5.74 -4.43
N LEU A 86 13.67 -4.69 -4.36
CA LEU A 86 14.02 -3.31 -4.73
C LEU A 86 14.74 -2.54 -3.61
N GLY A 87 15.00 -3.17 -2.47
CA GLY A 87 15.71 -2.58 -1.33
C GLY A 87 14.85 -1.66 -0.46
N VAL A 88 13.53 -1.73 -0.59
CA VAL A 88 12.58 -0.95 0.22
C VAL A 88 12.04 -1.81 1.37
N SER A 89 11.89 -1.20 2.55
CA SER A 89 11.25 -1.88 3.67
C SER A 89 9.73 -1.79 3.56
N PRO A 90 9.01 -2.92 3.44
CA PRO A 90 7.54 -2.93 3.38
C PRO A 90 6.88 -2.25 4.59
N LEU A 91 7.55 -2.24 5.74
CA LEU A 91 7.07 -1.57 6.97
C LEU A 91 7.04 -0.04 6.85
N ALA A 92 7.88 0.56 6.01
CA ALA A 92 7.86 2.00 5.77
C ALA A 92 6.57 2.44 5.04
N SER A 93 6.01 1.58 4.20
CA SER A 93 4.75 1.81 3.49
C SER A 93 3.54 1.74 4.43
N MET A 94 3.55 0.80 5.38
CA MET A 94 2.46 0.65 6.35
C MET A 94 2.30 1.88 7.25
N THR A 95 3.41 2.54 7.62
CA THR A 95 3.38 3.79 8.41
C THR A 95 2.92 5.00 7.59
N SER A 96 3.17 5.02 6.29
CA SER A 96 2.72 6.08 5.38
C SER A 96 1.20 6.02 5.13
N GLY A 97 0.61 4.82 5.12
CA GLY A 97 -0.83 4.62 4.99
C GLY A 97 -1.64 5.06 6.21
N ALA A 98 -1.03 5.01 7.41
CA ALA A 98 -1.69 5.43 8.66
C ALA A 98 -2.06 6.91 8.73
N SER A 99 -1.52 7.76 7.83
CA SER A 99 -1.84 9.19 7.76
C SER A 99 -3.10 9.51 6.94
N ARG A 100 -3.69 8.53 6.27
CA ARG A 100 -4.95 8.71 5.57
C ARG A 100 -6.10 8.68 6.57
N THR A 101 -6.86 9.75 6.66
CA THR A 101 -8.11 9.79 7.41
C THR A 101 -8.98 8.63 6.93
N PRO A 102 -9.36 7.69 7.82
CA PRO A 102 -10.18 6.56 7.39
C PRO A 102 -11.49 7.11 6.83
N ARG A 103 -11.65 7.07 5.51
CA ARG A 103 -13.00 7.15 4.95
C ARG A 103 -13.70 5.89 5.41
N ASN A 104 -14.70 6.04 6.26
CA ASN A 104 -15.55 4.91 6.59
C ASN A 104 -16.69 4.85 5.56
N PRO A 105 -16.50 4.17 4.41
CA PRO A 105 -17.51 4.08 3.37
C PRO A 105 -18.72 3.25 3.81
N TRP A 106 -18.60 2.61 4.96
CA TRP A 106 -19.57 1.65 5.50
C TRP A 106 -20.67 2.27 6.33
N HIS A 107 -20.71 3.59 6.48
CA HIS A 107 -21.82 4.27 7.15
C HIS A 107 -23.11 4.05 6.35
N GLY A 108 -24.04 3.29 6.94
CA GLY A 108 -25.35 3.02 6.33
C GLY A 108 -25.39 1.90 5.29
N ALA A 109 -24.27 1.24 4.96
CA ALA A 109 -24.27 0.09 4.04
C ALA A 109 -25.05 -1.08 4.69
N ALA A 110 -26.26 -1.33 4.20
CA ALA A 110 -27.16 -2.35 4.72
C ALA A 110 -27.57 -3.40 3.65
N SER A 111 -27.24 -3.17 2.38
CA SER A 111 -27.61 -4.07 1.28
C SER A 111 -26.40 -4.67 0.58
N ASN A 112 -26.59 -5.86 -0.02
CA ASN A 112 -25.56 -6.50 -0.83
C ASN A 112 -25.15 -5.63 -2.03
N GLN A 113 -26.09 -4.90 -2.61
CA GLN A 113 -25.80 -3.97 -3.70
C GLN A 113 -24.84 -2.86 -3.26
N GLU A 114 -25.04 -2.31 -2.08
CA GLU A 114 -24.16 -1.29 -1.52
C GLU A 114 -22.78 -1.87 -1.20
N VAL A 115 -22.70 -3.09 -0.67
CA VAL A 115 -21.44 -3.80 -0.46
C VAL A 115 -20.70 -4.00 -1.78
N ARG A 116 -21.38 -4.51 -2.82
CA ARG A 116 -20.79 -4.68 -4.17
C ARG A 116 -20.26 -3.35 -4.72
N ARG A 117 -21.03 -2.26 -4.58
CA ARG A 117 -20.62 -0.93 -5.02
C ARG A 117 -19.35 -0.44 -4.30
N ILE A 118 -19.31 -0.51 -2.97
CA ILE A 118 -18.16 -0.03 -2.18
C ILE A 118 -16.90 -0.83 -2.49
N VAL A 119 -17.00 -2.16 -2.53
CA VAL A 119 -15.87 -3.02 -2.88
C VAL A 119 -15.44 -2.78 -4.33
N GLY A 120 -16.39 -2.68 -5.26
CA GLY A 120 -16.12 -2.40 -6.66
C GLY A 120 -15.35 -1.09 -6.87
N GLU A 121 -15.77 0.00 -6.22
CA GLU A 121 -15.06 1.29 -6.26
C GLU A 121 -13.63 1.20 -5.71
N HIS A 122 -13.40 0.32 -4.74
CA HIS A 122 -12.05 0.10 -4.23
C HIS A 122 -11.20 -0.66 -5.25
N LEU A 123 -11.76 -1.71 -5.86
CA LEU A 123 -11.06 -2.46 -6.91
C LEU A 123 -10.76 -1.57 -8.14
N ASP A 124 -11.63 -0.61 -8.47
CA ASP A 124 -11.38 0.37 -9.54
C ASP A 124 -10.18 1.27 -9.23
N ARG A 125 -10.06 1.73 -7.99
CA ARG A 125 -8.89 2.52 -7.56
C ARG A 125 -7.61 1.70 -7.61
N LEU A 126 -7.67 0.45 -7.12
CA LEU A 126 -6.52 -0.45 -7.14
C LEU A 126 -6.08 -0.77 -8.58
N GLU A 127 -7.02 -1.01 -9.49
CA GLU A 127 -6.74 -1.23 -10.92
C GLU A 127 -6.06 -0.02 -11.55
N HIS A 128 -6.53 1.19 -11.22
CA HIS A 128 -5.90 2.42 -11.69
C HIS A 128 -4.46 2.57 -11.19
N GLN A 129 -4.19 2.26 -9.92
CA GLN A 129 -2.84 2.28 -9.36
C GLN A 129 -1.93 1.22 -9.99
N LEU A 130 -2.44 0.02 -10.23
CA LEU A 130 -1.73 -1.05 -10.93
C LEU A 130 -1.37 -0.65 -12.36
N SER A 131 -2.29 -0.04 -13.08
CA SER A 131 -2.05 0.45 -14.44
C SER A 131 -0.98 1.54 -14.48
N ALA A 132 -1.01 2.46 -13.50
CA ALA A 132 0.02 3.48 -13.35
C ALA A 132 1.39 2.87 -13.01
N ALA A 133 1.42 1.90 -12.07
CA ALA A 133 2.65 1.21 -11.71
C ALA A 133 3.23 0.43 -12.90
N LEU A 134 2.42 -0.28 -13.68
CA LEU A 134 2.87 -1.04 -14.85
C LEU A 134 3.45 -0.17 -15.98
N ALA A 135 3.21 1.14 -15.96
CA ALA A 135 3.85 2.09 -16.88
C ALA A 135 5.31 2.38 -16.49
N GLU A 136 5.71 2.08 -15.25
CA GLU A 136 7.08 2.25 -14.79
C GLU A 136 8.01 1.13 -15.31
N GLN A 137 9.33 1.35 -15.19
CA GLN A 137 10.32 0.37 -15.60
C GLN A 137 10.66 -0.58 -14.44
N TYR A 138 10.17 -1.81 -14.54
CA TYR A 138 10.50 -2.91 -13.62
C TYR A 138 11.24 -4.02 -14.33
N GLY A 139 11.95 -4.85 -13.57
CA GLY A 139 12.39 -6.15 -14.02
C GLY A 139 11.21 -7.09 -14.31
N ASP A 140 11.48 -8.14 -15.09
CA ASP A 140 10.43 -9.06 -15.57
C ASP A 140 9.61 -9.69 -14.44
N GLN A 141 10.25 -10.02 -13.33
CA GLN A 141 9.59 -10.65 -12.18
C GLN A 141 8.56 -9.72 -11.51
N THR A 142 8.95 -8.47 -11.24
CA THR A 142 8.02 -7.48 -10.64
C THR A 142 6.88 -7.15 -11.60
N ARG A 143 7.18 -7.02 -12.89
CA ARG A 143 6.17 -6.80 -13.93
C ARG A 143 5.18 -7.96 -14.00
N ALA A 144 5.67 -9.21 -13.95
CA ALA A 144 4.82 -10.40 -13.94
C ALA A 144 3.89 -10.41 -12.72
N ALA A 145 4.40 -10.12 -11.51
CA ALA A 145 3.62 -10.06 -10.30
C ALA A 145 2.52 -8.98 -10.38
N LEU A 146 2.85 -7.76 -10.83
CA LEU A 146 1.87 -6.68 -11.02
C LEU A 146 0.79 -7.05 -12.05
N THR A 147 1.17 -7.73 -13.13
CA THR A 147 0.24 -8.18 -14.17
C THR A 147 -0.71 -9.25 -13.64
N GLU A 148 -0.21 -10.20 -12.84
CA GLU A 148 -1.03 -11.21 -12.19
C GLU A 148 -2.07 -10.58 -11.28
N VAL A 149 -1.66 -9.64 -10.43
CA VAL A 149 -2.57 -8.90 -9.54
C VAL A 149 -3.64 -8.18 -10.35
N GLN A 150 -3.25 -7.47 -11.42
CA GLN A 150 -4.20 -6.74 -12.28
C GLN A 150 -5.24 -7.68 -12.92
N GLN A 151 -4.81 -8.81 -13.45
CA GLN A 151 -5.72 -9.79 -14.04
C GLN A 151 -6.69 -10.36 -13.01
N GLY A 152 -6.22 -10.65 -11.80
CA GLY A 152 -7.05 -11.14 -10.70
C GLY A 152 -8.09 -10.08 -10.26
N ILE A 153 -7.68 -8.83 -10.11
CA ILE A 153 -8.60 -7.72 -9.78
C ILE A 153 -9.71 -7.60 -10.84
N LEU A 154 -9.36 -7.65 -12.12
CA LEU A 154 -10.34 -7.58 -13.19
C LEU A 154 -11.31 -8.78 -13.19
N ALA A 155 -10.85 -9.97 -12.81
CA ALA A 155 -11.70 -11.14 -12.68
C ALA A 155 -12.71 -10.99 -11.52
N HIS A 156 -12.26 -10.58 -10.33
CA HIS A 156 -13.13 -10.34 -9.18
C HIS A 156 -14.13 -9.21 -9.44
N ARG A 157 -13.70 -8.16 -10.13
CA ARG A 157 -14.58 -7.06 -10.51
C ARG A 157 -15.76 -7.51 -11.39
N ARG A 158 -15.49 -8.40 -12.33
CA ARG A 158 -16.56 -9.00 -13.18
C ARG A 158 -17.50 -9.85 -12.32
N ALA A 159 -16.98 -10.73 -11.49
CA ALA A 159 -17.77 -11.56 -10.59
C ALA A 159 -18.68 -10.73 -9.68
N LEU A 160 -18.17 -9.63 -9.11
CA LEU A 160 -18.96 -8.73 -8.27
C LEU A 160 -19.99 -7.91 -9.05
N SER A 161 -19.86 -7.77 -10.36
CA SER A 161 -20.81 -7.04 -11.21
C SER A 161 -21.97 -7.90 -11.68
N ASP A 162 -21.81 -9.23 -11.68
CA ASP A 162 -22.89 -10.15 -11.99
C ASP A 162 -23.84 -10.27 -10.78
N PRO A 163 -25.15 -10.11 -10.98
CA PRO A 163 -26.14 -10.08 -9.92
C PRO A 163 -26.40 -11.44 -9.26
#